data_bdb398412b20336ae2e561cfeb4a165e
#
_entry.id   bdb398412b20336ae2e561cfeb4a165e
#
_cell.length_a   1.000
_cell.length_b   1.000
_cell.length_c   1.000
_cell.angle_alpha   90.00
_cell.angle_beta   90.00
_cell.angle_gamma   90.00
#
_symmetry.space_group_name_H-M   'P 1'
#
loop_
_entity.id
_entity.type
_entity.pdbx_description
1 polymer ?
#
loop_
_entity_poly.entity_id
_entity_poly.type
_entity_poly.pdbx_seq_one_letter_code
_entity_poly.pdbx_strand_id
1 'polypeptide(L)'
;LQHRGQDAAGIVTSERGRLHLRKDNGLVRDVFRQHHMLELRGHVGVGHVRYPTAGSSSCAEAQPLYTNYPYGICVAHNGNLTNTEALYKDMAVKQRHVNTDSDSELLLNLFAESLNKHQSKQENMLEAVFDTCKEIMQQCKGGYATVYYVNGVGLVGFRDA
;
A
#
# COMPACT_ATOMS: atom_id res chain seq x y z
N LEU A 1 -17.42 2.72 -6.33
CA LEU A 1 -16.36 1.73 -6.61
C LEU A 1 -16.75 0.28 -6.32
N GLN A 2 -17.80 0.00 -5.52
CA GLN A 2 -18.17 -1.34 -5.06
C GLN A 2 -18.28 -2.39 -6.19
N HIS A 3 -18.72 -1.99 -7.39
CA HIS A 3 -18.80 -2.87 -8.57
C HIS A 3 -17.42 -3.36 -9.07
N ARG A 4 -16.32 -2.78 -8.58
CA ARG A 4 -14.94 -3.14 -8.93
C ARG A 4 -14.34 -4.17 -7.98
N GLY A 5 -14.97 -4.39 -6.81
CA GLY A 5 -14.51 -5.39 -5.84
C GLY A 5 -15.53 -5.60 -4.74
N GLN A 6 -15.73 -6.86 -4.35
CA GLN A 6 -16.80 -7.27 -3.42
C GLN A 6 -16.26 -8.17 -2.28
N ASP A 7 -14.97 -8.46 -2.27
CA ASP A 7 -14.34 -9.38 -1.31
C ASP A 7 -13.92 -8.65 -0.02
N ALA A 8 -13.31 -7.49 -0.15
CA ALA A 8 -12.89 -6.68 0.97
C ALA A 8 -12.94 -5.19 0.62
N ALA A 9 -13.03 -4.35 1.61
CA ALA A 9 -12.99 -2.90 1.47
C ALA A 9 -12.15 -2.28 2.59
N GLY A 10 -11.46 -1.18 2.28
CA GLY A 10 -10.68 -0.44 3.27
C GLY A 10 -10.52 1.02 2.90
N ILE A 11 -10.36 1.84 3.94
CA ILE A 11 -10.04 3.26 3.84
C ILE A 11 -8.98 3.58 4.90
N VAL A 12 -7.96 4.32 4.49
CA VAL A 12 -7.06 5.03 5.39
C VAL A 12 -7.23 6.52 5.19
N THR A 13 -7.27 7.27 6.28
CA THR A 13 -7.27 8.75 6.26
C THR A 13 -6.13 9.29 7.10
N SER A 14 -5.75 10.53 6.84
CA SER A 14 -4.69 11.22 7.60
C SER A 14 -5.19 12.53 8.17
N GLU A 15 -4.95 12.70 9.49
CA GLU A 15 -5.19 13.93 10.22
C GLU A 15 -3.96 14.29 11.05
N ARG A 16 -3.34 15.45 10.81
CA ARG A 16 -2.21 15.98 11.59
C ARG A 16 -1.07 14.94 11.80
N GLY A 17 -0.75 14.19 10.75
CA GLY A 17 0.29 13.16 10.78
C GLY A 17 -0.11 11.83 11.42
N ARG A 18 -1.36 11.69 11.87
CA ARG A 18 -1.91 10.43 12.37
C ARG A 18 -2.74 9.75 11.28
N LEU A 19 -2.52 8.45 11.10
CA LEU A 19 -3.28 7.62 10.17
C LEU A 19 -4.41 6.89 10.90
N HIS A 20 -5.60 6.95 10.32
CA HIS A 20 -6.79 6.24 10.77
C HIS A 20 -7.15 5.22 9.69
N LEU A 21 -7.06 3.93 10.02
CA LEU A 21 -7.27 2.83 9.10
C LEU A 21 -8.46 1.99 9.54
N ARG A 22 -9.39 1.77 8.64
CA ARG A 22 -10.44 0.76 8.75
C ARG A 22 -10.47 -0.08 7.49
N LYS A 23 -10.37 -1.40 7.64
CA LYS A 23 -10.51 -2.37 6.55
C LYS A 23 -11.07 -3.67 7.08
N ASP A 24 -11.81 -4.39 6.24
CA ASP A 24 -12.35 -5.70 6.58
C ASP A 24 -12.80 -6.43 5.30
N ASN A 25 -13.09 -7.72 5.43
CA ASN A 25 -13.75 -8.49 4.39
C ASN A 25 -15.24 -8.09 4.30
N GLY A 26 -15.78 -8.07 3.09
CA GLY A 26 -17.17 -7.76 2.81
C GLY A 26 -17.38 -6.53 1.95
N LEU A 27 -18.64 -6.20 1.74
CA LEU A 27 -19.05 -5.05 0.95
C LEU A 27 -18.77 -3.74 1.71
N VAL A 28 -18.59 -2.65 0.99
CA VAL A 28 -18.35 -1.31 1.56
C VAL A 28 -19.39 -0.97 2.64
N ARG A 29 -20.68 -1.23 2.40
CA ARG A 29 -21.77 -0.98 3.35
C ARG A 29 -21.67 -1.80 4.63
N ASP A 30 -21.02 -2.97 4.56
CA ASP A 30 -20.90 -3.90 5.71
C ASP A 30 -19.66 -3.57 6.54
N VAL A 31 -18.58 -3.14 5.87
CA VAL A 31 -17.30 -2.74 6.48
C VAL A 31 -17.40 -1.36 7.13
N PHE A 32 -18.10 -0.41 6.49
CA PHE A 32 -18.18 0.98 6.92
C PHE A 32 -19.57 1.33 7.43
N ARG A 33 -19.74 1.24 8.75
CA ARG A 33 -20.92 1.73 9.47
C ARG A 33 -20.69 3.17 9.92
N GLN A 34 -21.75 3.86 10.35
CA GLN A 34 -21.69 5.27 10.74
C GLN A 34 -20.58 5.58 11.76
N HIS A 35 -20.44 4.78 12.81
CA HIS A 35 -19.41 5.00 13.82
C HIS A 35 -17.98 4.85 13.26
N HIS A 36 -17.75 3.90 12.33
CA HIS A 36 -16.45 3.76 11.66
C HIS A 36 -16.10 5.01 10.84
N MET A 37 -17.09 5.59 10.17
CA MET A 37 -16.87 6.81 9.39
C MET A 37 -16.50 8.01 10.28
N LEU A 38 -16.96 8.07 11.51
CA LEU A 38 -16.57 9.11 12.48
C LEU A 38 -15.14 8.95 13.01
N GLU A 39 -14.61 7.73 12.95
CA GLU A 39 -13.21 7.42 13.33
C GLU A 39 -12.21 7.75 12.22
N LEU A 40 -12.64 7.73 10.96
CA LEU A 40 -11.82 8.06 9.80
C LEU A 40 -11.70 9.58 9.65
N ARG A 41 -10.90 10.17 10.52
CA ARG A 41 -10.68 11.63 10.58
C ARG A 41 -9.69 12.08 9.54
N GLY A 42 -9.79 13.35 9.14
CA GLY A 42 -8.88 13.98 8.19
C GLY A 42 -9.53 14.28 6.85
N HIS A 43 -8.75 14.85 5.95
CA HIS A 43 -9.23 15.38 4.67
C HIS A 43 -8.47 14.82 3.45
N VAL A 44 -7.54 13.91 3.69
CA VAL A 44 -6.83 13.15 2.66
C VAL A 44 -6.85 11.68 3.03
N GLY A 45 -6.94 10.80 2.05
CA GLY A 45 -6.92 9.37 2.31
C GLY A 45 -6.85 8.53 1.03
N VAL A 46 -6.71 7.23 1.22
CA VAL A 46 -6.71 6.21 0.17
C VAL A 46 -7.76 5.17 0.49
N GLY A 47 -8.57 4.81 -0.48
CA GLY A 47 -9.57 3.76 -0.35
C GLY A 47 -9.39 2.68 -1.42
N HIS A 48 -9.74 1.45 -1.06
CA HIS A 48 -9.65 0.30 -1.95
C HIS A 48 -10.85 -0.63 -1.77
N VAL A 49 -11.31 -1.23 -2.86
CA VAL A 49 -12.22 -2.38 -2.88
C VAL A 49 -11.51 -3.52 -3.61
N ARG A 50 -11.39 -4.66 -2.94
CA ARG A 50 -10.68 -5.83 -3.46
C ARG A 50 -11.63 -6.70 -4.28
N TYR A 51 -11.17 -7.10 -5.44
CA TYR A 51 -11.76 -8.19 -6.21
C TYR A 51 -11.16 -9.52 -5.72
N PRO A 52 -11.96 -10.58 -5.53
CA PRO A 52 -11.40 -11.86 -5.09
C PRO A 52 -10.42 -12.40 -6.14
N THR A 53 -9.18 -12.58 -5.74
CA THR A 53 -8.17 -13.33 -6.52
C THR A 53 -8.18 -14.77 -6.07
N ALA A 54 -7.77 -15.70 -6.93
CA ALA A 54 -7.60 -17.10 -6.56
C ALA A 54 -6.56 -17.21 -5.43
N GLY A 55 -7.02 -17.47 -4.21
CA GLY A 55 -6.18 -17.50 -3.02
C GLY A 55 -7.00 -17.29 -1.75
N SER A 56 -6.36 -16.89 -0.69
CA SER A 56 -7.01 -16.66 0.60
C SER A 56 -7.85 -15.38 0.61
N SER A 57 -9.03 -15.42 1.23
CA SER A 57 -9.84 -14.24 1.57
C SER A 57 -9.47 -13.74 2.98
N SER A 58 -8.18 -13.65 3.29
CA SER A 58 -7.71 -13.17 4.58
C SER A 58 -7.94 -11.66 4.72
N CYS A 59 -8.49 -11.24 5.85
CA CYS A 59 -8.61 -9.83 6.21
C CYS A 59 -7.22 -9.13 6.26
N ALA A 60 -6.14 -9.87 6.46
CA ALA A 60 -4.77 -9.35 6.41
C ALA A 60 -4.42 -8.74 5.04
N GLU A 61 -4.98 -9.31 3.95
CA GLU A 61 -4.77 -8.86 2.58
C GLU A 61 -5.72 -7.74 2.14
N ALA A 62 -6.71 -7.38 2.95
CA ALA A 62 -7.56 -6.23 2.67
C ALA A 62 -6.70 -4.96 2.62
N GLN A 63 -6.96 -4.11 1.63
CA GLN A 63 -6.21 -2.90 1.38
C GLN A 63 -7.01 -1.66 1.81
N PRO A 64 -6.34 -0.52 2.12
CA PRO A 64 -4.90 -0.26 2.05
C PRO A 64 -4.08 -1.06 3.06
N LEU A 65 -2.85 -1.42 2.67
CA LEU A 65 -1.86 -1.95 3.59
C LEU A 65 -1.05 -0.81 4.21
N TYR A 66 -0.52 -1.03 5.41
CA TYR A 66 0.20 -0.01 6.18
C TYR A 66 1.51 -0.55 6.73
N THR A 67 2.55 0.27 6.69
CA THR A 67 3.78 0.11 7.47
C THR A 67 4.13 1.40 8.20
N ASN A 68 4.65 1.28 9.41
CA ASN A 68 5.05 2.44 10.21
C ASN A 68 6.44 3.01 9.82
N TYR A 69 7.23 2.25 9.09
CA TYR A 69 8.60 2.61 8.71
C TYR A 69 8.71 2.85 7.20
N PRO A 70 9.48 3.89 6.77
CA PRO A 70 10.20 4.88 7.60
C PRO A 70 9.32 6.04 8.09
N TYR A 71 8.16 6.34 7.51
CA TYR A 71 7.38 7.55 7.81
C TYR A 71 5.89 7.29 8.08
N GLY A 72 5.46 6.06 8.11
CA GLY A 72 4.06 5.72 7.98
C GLY A 72 3.61 5.80 6.52
N ILE A 73 3.55 4.64 5.87
CA ILE A 73 3.24 4.50 4.45
C ILE A 73 2.03 3.59 4.30
N CYS A 74 1.08 3.99 3.47
CA CYS A 74 -0.02 3.13 3.05
C CYS A 74 0.03 2.91 1.56
N VAL A 75 -0.45 1.74 1.10
CA VAL A 75 -0.58 1.43 -0.31
C VAL A 75 -1.93 0.82 -0.64
N ALA A 76 -2.49 1.22 -1.75
CA ALA A 76 -3.51 0.50 -2.48
C ALA A 76 -2.95 0.11 -3.86
N HIS A 77 -3.16 -1.14 -4.24
CA HIS A 77 -2.59 -1.76 -5.42
C HIS A 77 -3.67 -2.51 -6.20
N ASN A 78 -3.67 -2.34 -7.49
CA ASN A 78 -4.40 -3.16 -8.45
C ASN A 78 -3.43 -3.74 -9.47
N GLY A 79 -3.52 -5.03 -9.70
CA GLY A 79 -2.67 -5.72 -10.66
C GLY A 79 -2.08 -7.01 -10.12
N ASN A 80 -1.02 -7.47 -10.74
CA ASN A 80 -0.30 -8.67 -10.34
C ASN A 80 1.18 -8.60 -10.73
N LEU A 81 2.06 -8.90 -9.78
CA LEU A 81 3.49 -9.04 -10.03
C LEU A 81 3.83 -10.46 -10.49
N THR A 82 4.70 -10.56 -11.49
CA THR A 82 5.12 -11.86 -12.06
C THR A 82 6.45 -12.36 -11.51
N ASN A 83 7.20 -11.54 -10.79
CA ASN A 83 8.52 -11.88 -10.23
C ASN A 83 8.57 -11.88 -8.70
N THR A 84 7.44 -12.17 -8.05
CA THR A 84 7.29 -12.14 -6.58
C THR A 84 8.30 -13.01 -5.86
N GLU A 85 8.62 -14.22 -6.37
CA GLU A 85 9.56 -15.13 -5.72
C GLU A 85 10.98 -14.52 -5.57
N ALA A 86 11.44 -13.81 -6.59
CA ALA A 86 12.74 -13.12 -6.54
C ALA A 86 12.72 -11.96 -5.54
N LEU A 87 11.60 -11.22 -5.49
CA LEU A 87 11.42 -10.10 -4.59
C LEU A 87 11.31 -10.55 -3.12
N TYR A 88 10.64 -11.69 -2.83
CA TYR A 88 10.61 -12.29 -1.50
C TYR A 88 12.02 -12.67 -1.01
N LYS A 89 12.84 -13.26 -1.88
CA LYS A 89 14.23 -13.61 -1.55
C LYS A 89 15.04 -12.35 -1.20
N ASP A 90 14.87 -11.27 -1.96
CA ASP A 90 15.53 -9.99 -1.70
C ASP A 90 15.08 -9.37 -0.35
N MET A 91 13.78 -9.42 -0.04
CA MET A 91 13.25 -8.97 1.25
C MET A 91 13.80 -9.77 2.42
N ALA A 92 13.91 -11.09 2.28
CA ALA A 92 14.49 -11.95 3.31
C ALA A 92 15.95 -11.62 3.59
N VAL A 93 16.76 -11.34 2.57
CA VAL A 93 18.15 -10.89 2.71
C VAL A 93 18.23 -9.56 3.46
N LYS A 94 17.29 -8.65 3.24
CA LYS A 94 17.17 -7.36 3.93
C LYS A 94 16.55 -7.45 5.32
N GLN A 95 16.25 -8.67 5.80
CA GLN A 95 15.59 -8.93 7.08
C GLN A 95 14.23 -8.23 7.21
N ARG A 96 13.53 -8.06 6.09
CA ARG A 96 12.17 -7.52 6.04
C ARG A 96 11.17 -8.65 6.05
N HIS A 97 10.35 -8.68 7.08
CA HIS A 97 9.28 -9.68 7.20
C HIS A 97 8.09 -9.29 6.32
N VAL A 98 7.61 -10.25 5.54
CA VAL A 98 6.37 -10.15 4.77
C VAL A 98 5.42 -11.21 5.34
N ASN A 99 4.26 -10.79 5.78
CA ASN A 99 3.34 -11.60 6.58
C ASN A 99 2.30 -12.35 5.73
N THR A 100 2.07 -11.91 4.49
CA THR A 100 1.09 -12.50 3.58
C THR A 100 1.74 -12.90 2.26
N ASP A 101 1.04 -13.68 1.46
CA ASP A 101 1.46 -14.02 0.08
C ASP A 101 1.05 -12.94 -0.93
N SER A 102 0.52 -11.79 -0.45
CA SER A 102 0.07 -10.70 -1.30
C SER A 102 1.25 -9.91 -1.87
N ASP A 103 1.27 -9.76 -3.19
CA ASP A 103 2.21 -8.89 -3.89
C ASP A 103 2.06 -7.40 -3.47
N SER A 104 0.90 -7.01 -2.97
CA SER A 104 0.66 -5.68 -2.41
C SER A 104 1.50 -5.42 -1.15
N GLU A 105 1.70 -6.42 -0.28
CA GLU A 105 2.57 -6.29 0.88
C GLU A 105 4.04 -6.24 0.48
N LEU A 106 4.42 -7.00 -0.56
CA LEU A 106 5.74 -6.89 -1.17
C LEU A 106 6.01 -5.47 -1.68
N LEU A 107 5.08 -4.91 -2.47
CA LEU A 107 5.19 -3.54 -2.99
C LEU A 107 5.32 -2.51 -1.87
N LEU A 108 4.57 -2.67 -0.77
CA LEU A 108 4.68 -1.79 0.40
C LEU A 108 6.07 -1.82 1.02
N ASN A 109 6.60 -3.03 1.24
CA ASN A 109 7.90 -3.21 1.87
C ASN A 109 9.06 -2.78 0.96
N LEU A 110 8.98 -3.06 -0.34
CA LEU A 110 9.94 -2.58 -1.33
C LEU A 110 9.99 -1.06 -1.39
N PHE A 111 8.82 -0.41 -1.45
CA PHE A 111 8.73 1.03 -1.46
C PHE A 111 9.30 1.65 -0.18
N ALA A 112 8.95 1.10 0.98
CA ALA A 112 9.45 1.57 2.27
C ALA A 112 10.99 1.47 2.37
N GLU A 113 11.56 0.35 1.93
CA GLU A 113 13.00 0.11 1.94
C GLU A 113 13.74 1.04 0.96
N SER A 114 13.23 1.16 -0.26
CA SER A 114 13.78 2.06 -1.27
C SER A 114 13.71 3.53 -0.84
N LEU A 115 12.59 3.95 -0.26
CA LEU A 115 12.44 5.32 0.24
C LEU A 115 13.44 5.63 1.36
N ASN A 116 13.63 4.73 2.30
CA ASN A 116 14.63 4.89 3.36
C ASN A 116 16.06 5.01 2.80
N LYS A 117 16.40 4.18 1.82
CA LYS A 117 17.70 4.21 1.12
C LYS A 117 17.94 5.53 0.39
N HIS A 118 16.94 6.04 -0.34
CA HIS A 118 17.08 7.27 -1.12
C HIS A 118 17.07 8.51 -0.22
N GLN A 119 16.18 8.56 0.77
CA GLN A 119 16.09 9.68 1.71
C GLN A 119 17.40 9.88 2.50
N SER A 120 18.11 8.81 2.84
CA SER A 120 19.40 8.92 3.53
C SER A 120 20.51 9.56 2.68
N LYS A 121 20.31 9.69 1.37
CA LYS A 121 21.28 10.23 0.40
C LYS A 121 20.89 11.58 -0.17
N GLN A 122 19.66 12.03 0.05
CA GLN A 122 19.11 13.24 -0.54
C GLN A 122 18.52 14.15 0.53
N GLU A 123 18.72 15.46 0.36
CA GLU A 123 18.14 16.48 1.23
C GLU A 123 16.65 16.71 0.90
N ASN A 124 16.26 16.46 -0.35
CA ASN A 124 14.90 16.70 -0.83
C ASN A 124 14.06 15.40 -0.81
N MET A 125 13.05 15.36 0.03
CA MET A 125 12.15 14.22 0.16
C MET A 125 11.39 13.89 -1.14
N LEU A 126 11.02 14.89 -1.95
CA LEU A 126 10.33 14.63 -3.22
C LEU A 126 11.24 13.92 -4.22
N GLU A 127 12.52 14.28 -4.29
CA GLU A 127 13.50 13.58 -5.13
C GLU A 127 13.68 12.13 -4.66
N ALA A 128 13.76 11.90 -3.35
CA ALA A 128 13.82 10.56 -2.80
C ALA A 128 12.59 9.71 -3.17
N VAL A 129 11.40 10.31 -3.17
CA VAL A 129 10.17 9.64 -3.61
C VAL A 129 10.21 9.32 -5.10
N PHE A 130 10.65 10.26 -5.95
CA PHE A 130 10.77 10.00 -7.39
C PHE A 130 11.77 8.89 -7.71
N ASP A 131 12.91 8.88 -7.06
CA ASP A 131 13.91 7.82 -7.25
C ASP A 131 13.43 6.48 -6.71
N THR A 132 12.66 6.49 -5.63
CA THR A 132 11.95 5.31 -5.13
C THR A 132 10.98 4.76 -6.18
N CYS A 133 10.14 5.60 -6.78
CA CYS A 133 9.22 5.16 -7.83
C CYS A 133 9.97 4.55 -9.02
N LYS A 134 11.05 5.18 -9.48
CA LYS A 134 11.89 4.64 -10.56
C LYS A 134 12.48 3.28 -10.20
N GLU A 135 13.00 3.12 -8.98
CA GLU A 135 13.57 1.86 -8.52
C GLU A 135 12.52 0.75 -8.50
N ILE A 136 11.31 1.03 -7.99
CA ILE A 136 10.19 0.06 -7.97
C ILE A 136 9.78 -0.33 -9.40
N MET A 137 9.64 0.63 -10.32
CA MET A 137 9.30 0.36 -11.73
C MET A 137 10.36 -0.49 -12.44
N GLN A 138 11.62 -0.40 -12.06
CA GLN A 138 12.70 -1.22 -12.60
C GLN A 138 12.74 -2.63 -12.00
N GLN A 139 12.43 -2.77 -10.71
CA GLN A 139 12.51 -4.05 -9.99
C GLN A 139 11.27 -4.91 -10.17
N CYS A 140 10.07 -4.30 -10.14
CA CYS A 140 8.81 -5.02 -10.23
C CYS A 140 8.42 -5.30 -11.68
N LYS A 141 8.06 -6.54 -11.96
CA LYS A 141 7.57 -6.99 -13.27
C LYS A 141 6.13 -7.44 -13.16
N GLY A 142 5.34 -7.14 -14.18
CA GLY A 142 3.92 -7.46 -14.24
C GLY A 142 3.10 -6.23 -14.63
N GLY A 143 1.77 -6.37 -14.62
CA GLY A 143 0.83 -5.26 -14.84
C GLY A 143 0.30 -4.78 -13.51
N TYR A 144 0.60 -3.55 -13.10
CA TYR A 144 0.17 -3.01 -11.81
C TYR A 144 -0.04 -1.50 -11.82
N ALA A 145 -0.91 -1.05 -10.95
CA ALA A 145 -1.09 0.36 -10.62
C ALA A 145 -1.18 0.54 -9.10
N THR A 146 -0.51 1.54 -8.58
CA THR A 146 -0.40 1.78 -7.14
C THR A 146 -0.73 3.20 -6.77
N VAL A 147 -1.34 3.36 -5.60
CA VAL A 147 -1.47 4.65 -4.92
C VAL A 147 -0.90 4.49 -3.52
N TYR A 148 0.13 5.25 -3.22
CA TYR A 148 0.70 5.36 -1.89
C TYR A 148 0.25 6.64 -1.21
N TYR A 149 0.11 6.59 0.10
CA TYR A 149 0.15 7.77 0.95
C TYR A 149 1.40 7.68 1.82
N VAL A 150 2.24 8.69 1.73
CA VAL A 150 3.45 8.83 2.57
C VAL A 150 3.22 9.97 3.54
N ASN A 151 3.24 9.67 4.84
CA ASN A 151 2.98 10.65 5.88
C ASN A 151 4.02 11.78 5.85
N GLY A 152 3.55 13.01 5.87
CA GLY A 152 4.40 14.20 5.75
C GLY A 152 4.77 14.58 4.29
N VAL A 153 4.45 13.73 3.31
CA VAL A 153 4.72 13.99 1.88
C VAL A 153 3.41 14.17 1.10
N GLY A 154 2.51 13.17 1.16
CA GLY A 154 1.23 13.20 0.45
C GLY A 154 0.96 11.95 -0.35
N LEU A 155 0.15 12.09 -1.40
CA LEU A 155 -0.24 11.00 -2.30
C LEU A 155 0.77 10.84 -3.45
N VAL A 156 1.12 9.59 -3.73
CA VAL A 156 2.02 9.20 -4.82
C VAL A 156 1.33 8.12 -5.62
N GLY A 157 1.11 8.36 -6.92
CA GLY A 157 0.49 7.37 -7.81
C GLY A 157 1.41 7.07 -8.99
N PHE A 158 1.59 5.78 -9.29
CA PHE A 158 2.31 5.33 -10.48
C PHE A 158 1.84 3.93 -10.90
N ARG A 159 2.22 3.53 -12.07
CA ARG A 159 1.94 2.22 -12.64
C ARG A 159 3.17 1.64 -13.32
N ASP A 160 3.07 0.39 -13.75
CA ASP A 160 4.02 -0.26 -14.65
C ASP A 160 4.28 0.59 -15.92
N ALA A 161 5.41 0.37 -16.51
CA ALA A 161 5.87 1.08 -17.72
C ALA A 161 5.14 0.62 -18.98
#